data_997f32767b0d349acf88350c5d64b632
#
_entry.id   997f32767b0d349acf88350c5d64b632
#
_cell.length_a   1.000
_cell.length_b   1.000
_cell.length_c   1.000
_cell.angle_alpha   90.00
_cell.angle_beta   90.00
_cell.angle_gamma   90.00
#
_symmetry.space_group_name_H-M   'P 1'
#
loop_
_entity.id
_entity.type
_entity.pdbx_description
1 polymer ?
#
loop_
_entity_poly.entity_id
_entity_poly.type
_entity_poly.pdbx_seq_one_letter_code
_entity_poly.pdbx_strand_id
1 'polypeptide(L)'
;MKIQDIAAFATVREAGLAKLLPGKPRIAVGVGTCGSGNGAESVLHAFSSEIDARGLAVQLAPVGCFGFCAEEPLVNVWVPGRPLLMLHRVQANHVNGILNAVSLGDMPPAETVLCKIEEWDHLTGHVKYGYGYPELPHWHEVPFFKGQVKIVLRNCGLLNPDDIEEYIAIGGYQALYKVLIDANPAAVIEQVKAAKLRGRGGAGYLTGNKWEFLRAAAGPEKEKGKAFAEQAA
;
A
#
# COMPACT_ATOMS: atom_id res chain seq x y z
N MET A 1 -18.65 7.38 -2.62
CA MET A 1 -19.31 6.30 -3.40
C MET A 1 -19.79 5.23 -2.42
N LYS A 2 -21.04 4.75 -2.50
CA LYS A 2 -21.50 3.57 -1.74
C LYS A 2 -21.20 2.32 -2.55
N ILE A 3 -20.49 1.36 -1.96
CA ILE A 3 -20.32 0.03 -2.56
C ILE A 3 -21.53 -0.79 -2.13
N GLN A 4 -22.43 -1.05 -3.07
CA GLN A 4 -23.72 -1.71 -2.79
C GLN A 4 -23.70 -3.21 -3.11
N ASP A 5 -22.75 -3.67 -3.96
CA ASP A 5 -22.66 -5.05 -4.40
C ASP A 5 -21.23 -5.44 -4.83
N ILE A 6 -21.05 -6.71 -5.19
CA ILE A 6 -19.77 -7.27 -5.67
C ILE A 6 -19.28 -6.57 -6.94
N ALA A 7 -20.17 -6.21 -7.84
CA ALA A 7 -19.78 -5.57 -9.09
C ALA A 7 -19.21 -4.17 -8.83
N ALA A 8 -19.85 -3.38 -7.95
CA ALA A 8 -19.33 -2.08 -7.53
C ALA A 8 -17.97 -2.22 -6.82
N PHE A 9 -17.79 -3.26 -6.00
CA PHE A 9 -16.49 -3.52 -5.35
C PHE A 9 -15.40 -3.87 -6.38
N ALA A 10 -15.72 -4.68 -7.40
CA ALA A 10 -14.80 -5.01 -8.48
C ALA A 10 -14.39 -3.77 -9.29
N THR A 11 -15.34 -2.89 -9.61
CA THR A 11 -15.07 -1.64 -10.32
C THR A 11 -14.13 -0.72 -9.54
N VAL A 12 -14.33 -0.59 -8.21
CA VAL A 12 -13.43 0.19 -7.34
C VAL A 12 -12.04 -0.41 -7.32
N ARG A 13 -11.95 -1.75 -7.26
CA ARG A 13 -10.67 -2.46 -7.30
C ARG A 13 -9.90 -2.20 -8.60
N GLU A 14 -10.59 -2.24 -9.74
CA GLU A 14 -9.98 -1.94 -11.05
C GLU A 14 -9.50 -0.49 -11.12
N ALA A 15 -10.31 0.46 -10.65
CA ALA A 15 -9.91 1.87 -10.58
C ALA A 15 -8.66 2.07 -9.70
N GLY A 16 -8.59 1.42 -8.56
CA GLY A 16 -7.42 1.46 -7.68
C GLY A 16 -6.18 0.81 -8.30
N LEU A 17 -6.32 -0.31 -9.02
CA LEU A 17 -5.21 -0.92 -9.77
C LEU A 17 -4.68 0.02 -10.86
N ALA A 18 -5.57 0.74 -11.55
CA ALA A 18 -5.18 1.75 -12.54
C ALA A 18 -4.45 2.95 -11.91
N LYS A 19 -4.62 3.21 -10.62
CA LYS A 19 -3.84 4.21 -9.88
C LYS A 19 -2.48 3.67 -9.44
N LEU A 20 -2.40 2.40 -9.05
CA LEU A 20 -1.15 1.77 -8.63
C LEU A 20 -0.23 1.48 -9.81
N LEU A 21 -0.81 1.03 -10.93
CA LEU A 21 -0.13 0.69 -12.17
C LEU A 21 -0.76 1.47 -13.34
N PRO A 22 -0.62 2.80 -13.37
CA PRO A 22 -1.21 3.62 -14.43
C PRO A 22 -0.54 3.33 -15.77
N GLY A 23 -1.23 3.64 -16.89
CA GLY A 23 -0.64 3.58 -18.24
C GLY A 23 0.43 4.64 -18.51
N LYS A 24 0.94 5.31 -17.48
CA LYS A 24 1.95 6.37 -17.49
C LYS A 24 2.88 6.22 -16.29
N PRO A 25 4.07 6.87 -16.28
CA PRO A 25 4.96 6.81 -15.13
C PRO A 25 4.28 7.26 -13.83
N ARG A 26 4.61 6.59 -12.72
CA ARG A 26 4.17 6.93 -11.36
C ARG A 26 5.39 7.23 -10.49
N ILE A 27 5.35 8.37 -9.81
CA ILE A 27 6.32 8.76 -8.79
C ILE A 27 5.59 8.81 -7.45
N ALA A 28 6.14 8.15 -6.44
CA ALA A 28 5.55 8.10 -5.10
C ALA A 28 6.58 8.51 -4.06
N VAL A 29 6.28 9.57 -3.30
CA VAL A 29 7.19 10.14 -2.31
C VAL A 29 6.79 9.73 -0.91
N GLY A 30 7.73 9.18 -0.14
CA GLY A 30 7.53 8.77 1.24
C GLY A 30 7.41 9.95 2.20
N VAL A 31 6.18 10.31 2.59
CA VAL A 31 5.89 11.45 3.49
C VAL A 31 5.53 10.98 4.92
N GLY A 32 6.03 9.83 5.35
CA GLY A 32 5.95 9.42 6.75
C GLY A 32 6.77 10.36 7.65
N THR A 33 6.64 10.23 8.97
CA THR A 33 7.27 11.13 9.96
C THR A 33 8.77 11.36 9.72
N CYS A 34 9.52 10.30 9.40
CA CYS A 34 10.95 10.42 9.12
C CYS A 34 11.20 11.12 7.76
N GLY A 35 10.39 10.82 6.74
CA GLY A 35 10.47 11.46 5.43
C GLY A 35 10.21 12.98 5.54
N SER A 36 9.11 13.37 6.18
CA SER A 36 8.79 14.79 6.42
C SER A 36 9.89 15.51 7.19
N GLY A 37 10.44 14.86 8.24
CA GLY A 37 11.57 15.41 9.00
C GLY A 37 12.86 15.55 8.20
N ASN A 38 13.03 14.81 7.11
CA ASN A 38 14.16 14.87 6.19
C ASN A 38 13.87 15.64 4.89
N GLY A 39 12.75 16.35 4.80
CA GLY A 39 12.43 17.22 3.66
C GLY A 39 11.64 16.58 2.52
N ALA A 40 11.00 15.42 2.73
CA ALA A 40 10.20 14.74 1.71
C ALA A 40 9.05 15.61 1.17
N GLU A 41 8.47 16.48 1.99
CA GLU A 41 7.42 17.41 1.55
C GLU A 41 7.96 18.44 0.54
N SER A 42 9.17 18.91 0.73
CA SER A 42 9.83 19.81 -0.24
C SER A 42 10.10 19.08 -1.56
N VAL A 43 10.48 17.80 -1.50
CA VAL A 43 10.67 16.94 -2.67
C VAL A 43 9.34 16.71 -3.40
N LEU A 44 8.28 16.38 -2.66
CA LEU A 44 6.94 16.20 -3.21
C LEU A 44 6.44 17.47 -3.92
N HIS A 45 6.62 18.63 -3.27
CA HIS A 45 6.25 19.94 -3.84
C HIS A 45 7.07 20.25 -5.10
N ALA A 46 8.38 19.98 -5.09
CA ALA A 46 9.24 20.17 -6.25
C ALA A 46 8.81 19.29 -7.44
N PHE A 47 8.47 18.02 -7.20
CA PHE A 47 7.89 17.14 -8.23
C PHE A 47 6.58 17.73 -8.78
N SER A 48 5.64 18.12 -7.91
CA SER A 48 4.37 18.68 -8.35
C SER A 48 4.58 19.92 -9.23
N SER A 49 5.39 20.86 -8.77
CA SER A 49 5.66 22.11 -9.49
C SER A 49 6.29 21.87 -10.88
N GLU A 50 7.25 20.99 -10.98
CA GLU A 50 7.93 20.67 -12.25
C GLU A 50 7.04 19.86 -13.20
N ILE A 51 6.24 18.92 -12.69
CA ILE A 51 5.27 18.16 -13.50
C ILE A 51 4.25 19.12 -14.11
N ASP A 52 3.70 20.03 -13.31
CA ASP A 52 2.71 21.02 -13.76
C ASP A 52 3.31 22.03 -14.74
N ALA A 53 4.47 22.60 -14.41
CA ALA A 53 5.15 23.59 -15.26
C ALA A 53 5.54 23.03 -16.64
N ARG A 54 5.87 21.74 -16.70
CA ARG A 54 6.30 21.08 -17.95
C ARG A 54 5.18 20.31 -18.63
N GLY A 55 3.99 20.22 -18.03
CA GLY A 55 2.84 19.47 -18.55
C GLY A 55 3.13 17.97 -18.72
N LEU A 56 3.89 17.36 -17.80
CA LEU A 56 4.31 15.96 -17.91
C LEU A 56 3.19 14.99 -17.58
N ALA A 57 3.03 13.95 -18.37
CA ALA A 57 2.08 12.87 -18.13
C ALA A 57 2.63 11.89 -17.06
N VAL A 58 2.88 12.37 -15.85
CA VAL A 58 3.36 11.61 -14.69
C VAL A 58 2.30 11.63 -13.60
N GLN A 59 2.08 10.49 -12.92
CA GLN A 59 1.25 10.44 -11.73
C GLN A 59 2.14 10.61 -10.50
N LEU A 60 1.83 11.62 -9.68
CA LEU A 60 2.48 11.85 -8.40
C LEU A 60 1.56 11.40 -7.26
N ALA A 61 2.12 10.74 -6.24
CA ALA A 61 1.37 10.32 -5.04
C ALA A 61 2.22 10.46 -3.77
N PRO A 62 1.65 10.90 -2.66
CA PRO A 62 2.26 10.70 -1.35
C PRO A 62 2.07 9.25 -0.93
N VAL A 63 3.08 8.67 -0.25
CA VAL A 63 3.00 7.31 0.31
C VAL A 63 3.56 7.27 1.72
N GLY A 64 3.27 6.19 2.47
CA GLY A 64 3.85 5.98 3.78
C GLY A 64 5.35 5.62 3.73
N CYS A 65 5.95 5.42 4.90
CA CYS A 65 7.36 5.07 5.02
C CYS A 65 7.59 3.59 4.71
N PHE A 66 8.56 3.28 3.85
CA PHE A 66 8.97 1.91 3.55
C PHE A 66 9.74 1.25 4.71
N GLY A 67 10.17 2.04 5.70
CA GLY A 67 10.83 1.58 6.92
C GLY A 67 12.33 1.83 6.98
N PHE A 68 12.96 2.37 5.93
CA PHE A 68 14.39 2.66 5.91
C PHE A 68 14.69 4.15 6.23
N CYS A 69 14.38 4.55 7.44
CA CYS A 69 14.44 5.97 7.87
C CYS A 69 15.81 6.64 7.69
N ALA A 70 16.90 5.87 7.75
CA ALA A 70 18.27 6.40 7.56
C ALA A 70 18.54 6.84 6.10
N GLU A 71 17.71 6.38 5.16
CA GLU A 71 17.87 6.67 3.73
C GLU A 71 16.78 7.63 3.19
N GLU A 72 15.95 8.19 4.09
CA GLU A 72 14.91 9.16 3.71
C GLU A 72 15.53 10.50 3.20
N PRO A 73 14.86 11.21 2.30
CA PRO A 73 13.59 10.89 1.63
C PRO A 73 13.68 9.74 0.65
N LEU A 74 12.73 8.80 0.77
CA LEU A 74 12.57 7.70 -0.16
C LEU A 74 11.54 8.06 -1.25
N VAL A 75 11.87 7.76 -2.49
CA VAL A 75 10.98 8.00 -3.64
C VAL A 75 10.91 6.74 -4.49
N ASN A 76 9.71 6.26 -4.74
CA ASN A 76 9.51 5.17 -5.68
C ASN A 76 9.17 5.71 -7.05
N VAL A 77 9.83 5.18 -8.07
CA VAL A 77 9.63 5.53 -9.47
C VAL A 77 9.26 4.27 -10.24
N TRP A 78 8.12 4.31 -10.90
CA TRP A 78 7.69 3.23 -11.78
C TRP A 78 7.37 3.75 -13.16
N VAL A 79 7.90 3.07 -14.17
CA VAL A 79 7.61 3.27 -15.59
C VAL A 79 6.95 1.99 -16.11
N PRO A 80 5.85 2.06 -16.89
CA PRO A 80 5.15 0.87 -17.37
C PRO A 80 6.09 -0.16 -18.01
N GLY A 81 5.98 -1.42 -17.56
CA GLY A 81 6.80 -2.54 -18.04
C GLY A 81 8.21 -2.63 -17.46
N ARG A 82 8.63 -1.68 -16.63
CA ARG A 82 9.92 -1.67 -15.93
C ARG A 82 9.75 -2.04 -14.46
N PRO A 83 10.81 -2.48 -13.77
CA PRO A 83 10.79 -2.61 -12.32
C PRO A 83 10.46 -1.27 -11.65
N LEU A 84 9.81 -1.33 -10.50
CA LEU A 84 9.73 -0.17 -9.61
C LEU A 84 11.12 0.07 -9.02
N LEU A 85 11.64 1.27 -9.18
CA LEU A 85 12.90 1.70 -8.60
C LEU A 85 12.63 2.40 -7.26
N MET A 86 13.35 2.01 -6.22
CA MET A 86 13.39 2.72 -4.96
C MET A 86 14.60 3.64 -4.97
N LEU A 87 14.33 4.93 -4.89
CA LEU A 87 15.34 5.97 -4.77
C LEU A 87 15.48 6.38 -3.30
N HIS A 88 16.67 6.82 -2.90
CA HIS A 88 16.97 7.23 -1.54
C HIS A 88 17.70 8.58 -1.50
N ARG A 89 17.64 9.23 -0.33
CA ARG A 89 18.28 10.53 -0.08
C ARG A 89 17.95 11.57 -1.15
N VAL A 90 16.73 11.47 -1.70
CA VAL A 90 16.30 12.35 -2.79
C VAL A 90 16.11 13.78 -2.25
N GLN A 91 16.67 14.73 -2.96
CA GLN A 91 16.56 16.15 -2.67
C GLN A 91 15.91 16.88 -3.84
N ALA A 92 15.46 18.12 -3.63
CA ALA A 92 14.79 18.92 -4.65
C ALA A 92 15.64 19.13 -5.93
N ASN A 93 16.97 19.21 -5.80
CA ASN A 93 17.88 19.32 -6.94
C ASN A 93 17.94 18.06 -7.82
N HIS A 94 17.54 16.88 -7.33
CA HIS A 94 17.48 15.64 -8.10
C HIS A 94 16.22 15.55 -8.96
N VAL A 95 15.16 16.30 -8.64
CA VAL A 95 13.83 16.21 -9.25
C VAL A 95 13.87 16.33 -10.77
N ASN A 96 14.58 17.32 -11.30
CA ASN A 96 14.68 17.51 -12.75
C ASN A 96 15.38 16.35 -13.46
N GLY A 97 16.46 15.82 -12.87
CA GLY A 97 17.16 14.64 -13.39
C GLY A 97 16.24 13.41 -13.40
N ILE A 98 15.50 13.18 -12.31
CA ILE A 98 14.56 12.07 -12.20
C ILE A 98 13.43 12.19 -13.24
N LEU A 99 12.80 13.37 -13.36
CA LEU A 99 11.72 13.59 -14.33
C LEU A 99 12.19 13.45 -15.78
N ASN A 100 13.40 13.88 -16.11
CA ASN A 100 13.98 13.68 -17.44
C ASN A 100 14.15 12.19 -17.73
N ALA A 101 14.76 11.46 -16.82
CA ALA A 101 14.97 10.01 -16.96
C ALA A 101 13.63 9.27 -17.13
N VAL A 102 12.65 9.57 -16.27
CA VAL A 102 11.31 8.96 -16.32
C VAL A 102 10.59 9.23 -17.64
N SER A 103 10.73 10.45 -18.18
CA SER A 103 10.10 10.84 -19.45
C SER A 103 10.73 10.15 -20.66
N LEU A 104 12.00 9.80 -20.60
CA LEU A 104 12.75 9.11 -21.63
C LEU A 104 12.74 7.59 -21.46
N GLY A 105 12.27 7.08 -20.33
CA GLY A 105 12.37 5.66 -19.97
C GLY A 105 13.79 5.23 -19.58
N ASP A 106 14.63 6.19 -19.18
CA ASP A 106 16.01 6.00 -18.75
C ASP A 106 16.13 5.75 -17.25
N MET A 107 17.35 5.46 -16.79
CA MET A 107 17.69 5.33 -15.38
C MET A 107 17.75 6.72 -14.72
N PRO A 108 17.10 6.91 -13.55
CA PRO A 108 17.33 8.09 -12.73
C PRO A 108 18.81 8.25 -12.33
N PRO A 109 19.22 9.43 -11.80
CA PRO A 109 20.61 9.64 -11.38
C PRO A 109 21.09 8.49 -10.47
N ALA A 110 22.19 7.83 -10.86
CA ALA A 110 22.63 6.56 -10.27
C ALA A 110 22.86 6.67 -8.74
N GLU A 111 23.32 7.82 -8.27
CA GLU A 111 23.54 8.09 -6.85
C GLU A 111 22.26 8.11 -6.02
N THR A 112 21.10 8.21 -6.65
CA THR A 112 19.80 8.17 -5.98
C THR A 112 19.16 6.79 -5.97
N VAL A 113 19.64 5.85 -6.80
CA VAL A 113 18.99 4.55 -6.95
C VAL A 113 19.50 3.56 -5.92
N LEU A 114 18.62 3.12 -5.02
CA LEU A 114 18.93 2.15 -3.97
C LEU A 114 18.78 0.70 -4.45
N CYS A 115 17.66 0.38 -5.07
CA CYS A 115 17.33 -0.98 -5.49
C CYS A 115 16.13 -1.01 -6.43
N LYS A 116 15.83 -2.22 -6.95
CA LYS A 116 14.65 -2.50 -7.76
C LYS A 116 13.67 -3.45 -7.08
N ILE A 117 12.39 -3.34 -7.47
CA ILE A 117 11.31 -4.25 -7.11
C ILE A 117 10.64 -4.69 -8.41
N GLU A 118 10.79 -5.95 -8.79
CA GLU A 118 10.18 -6.51 -10.00
C GLU A 118 8.75 -6.98 -9.73
N GLU A 119 8.53 -7.52 -8.54
CA GLU A 119 7.22 -7.99 -8.09
C GLU A 119 7.06 -7.79 -6.59
N TRP A 120 5.83 -7.66 -6.14
CA TRP A 120 5.50 -7.46 -4.74
C TRP A 120 4.29 -8.26 -4.33
N ASP A 121 4.44 -9.06 -3.28
CA ASP A 121 3.36 -9.84 -2.71
C ASP A 121 2.63 -9.02 -1.65
N HIS A 122 1.48 -8.47 -2.03
CA HIS A 122 0.53 -7.88 -1.11
C HIS A 122 -0.28 -8.98 -0.41
N LEU A 123 -0.85 -8.68 0.75
CA LEU A 123 -1.54 -9.67 1.59
C LEU A 123 -2.58 -10.53 0.85
N THR A 124 -3.24 -9.96 -0.15
CA THR A 124 -4.32 -10.60 -0.89
C THR A 124 -4.15 -10.50 -2.41
N GLY A 125 -2.98 -10.11 -2.87
CA GLY A 125 -2.71 -9.99 -4.28
C GLY A 125 -1.23 -9.78 -4.57
N HIS A 126 -0.85 -10.17 -5.76
CA HIS A 126 0.51 -10.07 -6.26
C HIS A 126 0.56 -9.01 -7.37
N VAL A 127 1.46 -8.07 -7.27
CA VAL A 127 1.68 -7.02 -8.27
C VAL A 127 3.00 -7.28 -8.97
N LYS A 128 2.95 -7.36 -10.30
CA LYS A 128 4.12 -7.42 -11.16
C LYS A 128 4.36 -6.03 -11.76
N TYR A 129 5.49 -5.44 -11.42
CA TYR A 129 5.89 -4.14 -11.96
C TYR A 129 6.50 -4.26 -13.35
N GLY A 130 7.42 -5.20 -13.54
CA GLY A 130 8.15 -5.43 -14.77
C GLY A 130 9.57 -5.89 -14.50
N TYR A 131 10.35 -6.09 -15.57
CA TYR A 131 11.73 -6.58 -15.51
C TYR A 131 12.71 -5.58 -16.11
N GLY A 132 13.96 -5.63 -15.69
CA GLY A 132 15.03 -4.79 -16.22
C GLY A 132 16.10 -4.48 -15.19
N TYR A 133 17.07 -3.67 -15.59
CA TYR A 133 18.17 -3.18 -14.77
C TYR A 133 18.90 -4.34 -14.02
N PRO A 134 19.54 -5.28 -14.77
CA PRO A 134 20.18 -6.44 -14.17
C PRO A 134 21.33 -6.08 -13.22
N GLU A 135 21.88 -4.88 -13.37
CA GLU A 135 22.95 -4.34 -12.54
C GLU A 135 22.50 -3.88 -11.16
N LEU A 136 21.18 -3.66 -10.97
CA LEU A 136 20.65 -3.20 -9.68
C LEU A 136 20.28 -4.37 -8.78
N PRO A 137 20.57 -4.27 -7.47
CA PRO A 137 20.13 -5.26 -6.49
C PRO A 137 18.61 -5.26 -6.36
N HIS A 138 18.04 -6.42 -6.10
CA HIS A 138 16.67 -6.50 -5.63
C HIS A 138 16.54 -5.93 -4.21
N TRP A 139 15.37 -5.41 -3.85
CA TRP A 139 15.13 -4.81 -2.54
C TRP A 139 15.52 -5.73 -1.37
N HIS A 140 15.28 -7.04 -1.47
CA HIS A 140 15.61 -8.02 -0.43
C HIS A 140 17.11 -8.37 -0.36
N GLU A 141 17.91 -7.96 -1.33
CA GLU A 141 19.37 -8.09 -1.34
C GLU A 141 20.05 -6.92 -0.63
N VAL A 142 19.35 -5.79 -0.48
CA VAL A 142 19.84 -4.63 0.29
C VAL A 142 20.07 -5.08 1.74
N PRO A 143 21.26 -4.85 2.32
CA PRO A 143 21.62 -5.36 3.65
C PRO A 143 20.59 -5.03 4.74
N PHE A 144 19.99 -3.85 4.68
CA PHE A 144 18.96 -3.43 5.64
C PHE A 144 17.68 -4.27 5.53
N PHE A 145 17.26 -4.65 4.33
CA PHE A 145 16.04 -5.44 4.12
C PHE A 145 16.28 -6.94 4.17
N LYS A 146 17.53 -7.37 4.03
CA LYS A 146 17.90 -8.79 4.03
C LYS A 146 17.47 -9.45 5.33
N GLY A 147 16.64 -10.48 5.22
CA GLY A 147 16.11 -11.20 6.38
C GLY A 147 14.88 -10.56 7.04
N GLN A 148 14.41 -9.39 6.59
CA GLN A 148 13.13 -8.85 7.04
C GLN A 148 11.96 -9.54 6.35
N VAL A 149 10.95 -9.89 7.15
CA VAL A 149 9.65 -10.38 6.65
C VAL A 149 8.60 -9.32 6.92
N LYS A 150 8.18 -8.60 5.89
CA LYS A 150 7.17 -7.56 6.00
C LYS A 150 5.77 -8.18 6.04
N ILE A 151 5.12 -8.17 7.20
CA ILE A 151 3.74 -8.67 7.36
C ILE A 151 2.79 -7.49 7.53
N VAL A 152 2.85 -6.76 8.63
CA VAL A 152 1.95 -5.64 8.93
C VAL A 152 2.26 -4.44 8.04
N LEU A 153 3.55 -4.15 7.80
CA LEU A 153 4.01 -3.00 7.04
C LEU A 153 4.27 -3.30 5.55
N ARG A 154 3.76 -4.44 5.03
CA ARG A 154 4.09 -4.84 3.65
C ARG A 154 3.61 -3.85 2.59
N ASN A 155 2.54 -3.12 2.83
CA ASN A 155 1.99 -2.13 1.89
C ASN A 155 2.52 -0.71 2.10
N CYS A 156 3.23 -0.47 3.20
CA CYS A 156 3.79 0.84 3.52
C CYS A 156 4.87 1.24 2.51
N GLY A 157 4.85 2.50 2.11
CA GLY A 157 5.75 3.03 1.09
C GLY A 157 5.33 2.76 -0.35
N LEU A 158 4.30 1.94 -0.59
CA LEU A 158 3.82 1.58 -1.93
C LEU A 158 2.46 2.18 -2.26
N LEU A 159 1.59 2.33 -1.25
CA LEU A 159 0.23 2.84 -1.39
C LEU A 159 0.12 4.26 -0.87
N ASN A 160 -0.77 5.04 -1.51
CA ASN A 160 -1.24 6.28 -0.94
C ASN A 160 -2.20 5.98 0.22
N PRO A 161 -1.86 6.35 1.48
CA PRO A 161 -2.71 6.06 2.64
C PRO A 161 -4.04 6.80 2.63
N ASP A 162 -4.15 7.90 1.87
CA ASP A 162 -5.37 8.71 1.75
C ASP A 162 -6.27 8.26 0.60
N ASP A 163 -5.86 7.23 -0.17
CA ASP A 163 -6.64 6.70 -1.29
C ASP A 163 -7.19 5.29 -0.99
N ILE A 164 -8.47 5.24 -0.63
CA ILE A 164 -9.17 3.98 -0.32
C ILE A 164 -9.22 3.02 -1.52
N GLU A 165 -9.20 3.54 -2.75
CA GLU A 165 -9.26 2.71 -3.96
C GLU A 165 -7.97 1.93 -4.14
N GLU A 166 -6.80 2.55 -3.86
CA GLU A 166 -5.52 1.83 -3.85
C GLU A 166 -5.50 0.71 -2.81
N TYR A 167 -6.08 0.93 -1.62
CA TYR A 167 -6.18 -0.10 -0.60
C TYR A 167 -7.11 -1.25 -1.01
N ILE A 168 -8.26 -0.94 -1.62
CA ILE A 168 -9.19 -1.95 -2.15
C ILE A 168 -8.55 -2.73 -3.30
N ALA A 169 -7.75 -2.07 -4.14
CA ALA A 169 -7.05 -2.69 -5.27
C ALA A 169 -6.20 -3.90 -4.86
N ILE A 170 -5.53 -3.80 -3.70
CA ILE A 170 -4.69 -4.87 -3.15
C ILE A 170 -5.44 -5.82 -2.21
N GLY A 171 -6.78 -5.80 -2.22
CA GLY A 171 -7.66 -6.68 -1.45
C GLY A 171 -8.11 -6.14 -0.10
N GLY A 172 -7.90 -4.86 0.16
CA GLY A 172 -8.46 -4.18 1.33
C GLY A 172 -9.98 -4.34 1.40
N TYR A 173 -10.51 -4.50 2.60
CA TYR A 173 -11.95 -4.72 2.88
C TYR A 173 -12.59 -5.98 2.28
N GLN A 174 -11.87 -6.79 1.50
CA GLN A 174 -12.44 -7.99 0.89
C GLN A 174 -12.97 -8.97 1.95
N ALA A 175 -12.23 -9.16 3.04
CA ALA A 175 -12.66 -10.03 4.15
C ALA A 175 -13.89 -9.46 4.86
N LEU A 176 -13.94 -8.13 5.09
CA LEU A 176 -15.09 -7.48 5.69
C LEU A 176 -16.33 -7.65 4.80
N TYR A 177 -16.20 -7.40 3.50
CA TYR A 177 -17.28 -7.56 2.55
C TYR A 177 -17.86 -8.98 2.58
N LYS A 178 -16.99 -10.00 2.56
CA LYS A 178 -17.39 -11.41 2.69
C LYS A 178 -18.18 -11.67 3.99
N VAL A 179 -17.66 -11.18 5.11
CA VAL A 179 -18.33 -11.35 6.43
C VAL A 179 -19.71 -10.70 6.45
N LEU A 180 -19.87 -9.54 5.84
CA LEU A 180 -21.15 -8.82 5.78
C LEU A 180 -22.18 -9.55 4.92
N ILE A 181 -21.77 -10.17 3.80
CA ILE A 181 -22.66 -10.98 2.96
C ILE A 181 -23.07 -12.27 3.68
N ASP A 182 -22.11 -12.99 4.25
CA ASP A 182 -22.37 -14.26 4.94
C ASP A 182 -23.22 -14.07 6.19
N ALA A 183 -23.21 -12.87 6.78
CA ALA A 183 -23.98 -12.45 7.97
C ALA A 183 -23.97 -13.48 9.11
N ASN A 184 -22.85 -14.21 9.27
CA ASN A 184 -22.70 -15.27 10.29
C ASN A 184 -21.57 -14.97 11.29
N PRO A 185 -21.82 -14.15 12.32
CA PRO A 185 -20.81 -13.80 13.33
C PRO A 185 -20.24 -14.99 14.07
N ALA A 186 -21.04 -16.07 14.27
CA ALA A 186 -20.56 -17.28 14.93
C ALA A 186 -19.46 -17.97 14.12
N ALA A 187 -19.66 -18.12 12.80
CA ALA A 187 -18.67 -18.71 11.91
C ALA A 187 -17.36 -17.89 11.90
N VAL A 188 -17.44 -16.57 11.96
CA VAL A 188 -16.26 -15.70 12.05
C VAL A 188 -15.48 -15.97 13.34
N ILE A 189 -16.17 -16.06 14.49
CA ILE A 189 -15.54 -16.38 15.79
C ILE A 189 -14.83 -17.72 15.72
N GLU A 190 -15.48 -18.75 15.16
CA GLU A 190 -14.89 -20.09 15.03
C GLU A 190 -13.66 -20.07 14.10
N GLN A 191 -13.68 -19.33 12.99
CA GLN A 191 -12.50 -19.16 12.12
C GLN A 191 -11.33 -18.50 12.86
N VAL A 192 -11.59 -17.46 13.65
CA VAL A 192 -10.55 -16.80 14.45
C VAL A 192 -10.00 -17.69 15.55
N LYS A 193 -10.85 -18.54 16.17
CA LYS A 193 -10.41 -19.59 17.12
C LYS A 193 -9.52 -20.60 16.42
N ALA A 194 -9.97 -21.14 15.28
CA ALA A 194 -9.22 -22.14 14.50
C ALA A 194 -7.86 -21.61 14.05
N ALA A 195 -7.78 -20.33 13.68
CA ALA A 195 -6.53 -19.65 13.34
C ALA A 195 -5.58 -19.45 14.54
N LYS A 196 -6.03 -19.71 15.78
CA LYS A 196 -5.26 -19.50 17.01
C LYS A 196 -4.66 -18.11 17.14
N LEU A 197 -5.33 -17.11 16.55
CA LEU A 197 -4.89 -15.71 16.63
C LEU A 197 -4.82 -15.25 18.08
N ARG A 198 -3.68 -14.67 18.46
CA ARG A 198 -3.43 -14.17 19.82
C ARG A 198 -3.36 -12.66 19.85
N GLY A 199 -3.82 -12.07 20.97
CA GLY A 199 -3.64 -10.66 21.27
C GLY A 199 -2.16 -10.27 21.33
N ARG A 200 -1.84 -9.05 20.93
CA ARG A 200 -0.48 -8.49 20.89
C ARG A 200 -0.23 -7.40 21.94
N GLY A 201 -1.09 -7.32 22.96
CA GLY A 201 -0.94 -6.38 24.09
C GLY A 201 -0.12 -6.91 25.27
N GLY A 202 0.61 -8.03 25.10
CA GLY A 202 1.48 -8.63 26.11
C GLY A 202 1.01 -9.99 26.61
N ALA A 203 -0.27 -10.19 26.98
CA ALA A 203 -0.79 -11.44 27.55
C ALA A 203 -0.94 -12.60 26.53
N GLY A 204 -0.94 -12.33 25.23
CA GLY A 204 -1.06 -13.36 24.19
C GLY A 204 -2.35 -14.18 24.24
N TYR A 205 -3.42 -13.66 24.87
CA TYR A 205 -4.68 -14.37 25.02
C TYR A 205 -5.36 -14.59 23.66
N LEU A 206 -6.08 -15.72 23.50
CA LEU A 206 -6.75 -16.08 22.24
C LEU A 206 -7.84 -15.08 21.86
N THR A 207 -7.70 -14.45 20.70
CA THR A 207 -8.62 -13.39 20.23
C THR A 207 -10.04 -13.92 20.01
N GLY A 208 -10.19 -15.11 19.43
CA GLY A 208 -11.49 -15.74 19.21
C GLY A 208 -12.27 -15.97 20.49
N ASN A 209 -11.60 -16.36 21.59
CA ASN A 209 -12.24 -16.53 22.89
C ASN A 209 -12.72 -15.18 23.47
N LYS A 210 -11.97 -14.10 23.26
CA LYS A 210 -12.42 -12.75 23.67
C LYS A 210 -13.68 -12.33 22.92
N TRP A 211 -13.74 -12.62 21.64
CA TRP A 211 -14.91 -12.30 20.82
C TRP A 211 -16.13 -13.14 21.23
N GLU A 212 -15.92 -14.41 21.56
CA GLU A 212 -16.99 -15.27 22.09
C GLU A 212 -17.54 -14.75 23.42
N PHE A 213 -16.68 -14.38 24.37
CA PHE A 213 -17.10 -13.80 25.65
C PHE A 213 -17.87 -12.50 25.45
N LEU A 214 -17.39 -11.63 24.56
CA LEU A 214 -18.08 -10.38 24.23
C LEU A 214 -19.47 -10.65 23.65
N ARG A 215 -19.59 -11.61 22.75
CA ARG A 215 -20.86 -12.01 22.16
C ARG A 215 -21.82 -12.58 23.23
N ALA A 216 -21.33 -13.46 24.09
CA ALA A 216 -22.13 -14.03 25.19
C ALA A 216 -22.60 -12.95 26.17
N ALA A 217 -21.73 -11.98 26.50
CA ALA A 217 -22.06 -10.88 27.41
C ALA A 217 -23.03 -9.85 26.80
N ALA A 218 -23.10 -9.78 25.46
CA ALA A 218 -23.92 -8.81 24.76
C ALA A 218 -25.44 -9.08 24.86
N GLY A 219 -25.83 -10.33 25.16
CA GLY A 219 -27.25 -10.74 25.28
C GLY A 219 -28.05 -10.67 23.96
N PRO A 220 -29.30 -11.13 23.97
CA PRO A 220 -30.15 -11.22 22.76
C PRO A 220 -30.56 -9.88 22.15
N GLU A 221 -30.44 -8.77 22.88
CA GLU A 221 -30.78 -7.43 22.34
C GLU A 221 -29.89 -6.93 21.20
N LYS A 222 -28.74 -7.57 20.96
CA LYS A 222 -27.78 -7.15 19.94
C LYS A 222 -27.83 -7.94 18.62
N GLU A 223 -28.87 -8.72 18.40
CA GLU A 223 -29.20 -9.18 17.03
C GLU A 223 -29.67 -8.03 16.10
N LYS A 224 -29.69 -6.79 16.60
CA LYS A 224 -29.94 -5.57 15.79
C LYS A 224 -28.90 -5.30 14.70
N GLY A 225 -27.80 -6.06 14.65
CA GLY A 225 -26.93 -6.08 13.47
C GLY A 225 -27.60 -6.62 12.21
N LYS A 226 -28.67 -7.39 12.33
CA LYS A 226 -29.50 -7.80 11.18
C LYS A 226 -30.17 -6.62 10.49
N ALA A 227 -30.57 -5.59 11.23
CA ALA A 227 -31.17 -4.39 10.68
C ALA A 227 -30.21 -3.56 9.81
N PHE A 228 -28.90 -3.71 9.99
CA PHE A 228 -27.91 -3.00 9.15
C PHE A 228 -27.73 -3.69 7.77
N ALA A 229 -27.83 -5.01 7.73
CA ALA A 229 -27.80 -5.78 6.49
C ALA A 229 -29.10 -5.60 5.68
N GLU A 230 -30.25 -5.50 6.35
CA GLU A 230 -31.56 -5.26 5.72
C GLU A 230 -31.75 -3.82 5.23
N GLN A 231 -31.03 -2.84 5.80
CA GLN A 231 -31.02 -1.45 5.32
C GLN A 231 -29.97 -1.19 4.23
N ALA A 232 -29.07 -2.14 3.99
CA ALA A 232 -28.04 -2.07 2.94
C ALA A 232 -28.38 -2.91 1.72
N ALA A 233 -29.49 -3.66 1.74
CA ALA A 233 -30.09 -4.36 0.62
C ALA A 233 -31.17 -3.51 -0.06
#